data_d1ba52b48a5b8ff1e627c796b4ed0cf0
#
_entry.id   d1ba52b48a5b8ff1e627c796b4ed0cf0
#
_cell.length_a   1.000
_cell.length_b   1.000
_cell.length_c   1.000
_cell.angle_alpha   90.00
_cell.angle_beta   90.00
_cell.angle_gamma   90.00
#
_symmetry.space_group_name_H-M   'P 1'
#
loop_
_entity.id
_entity.type
_entity.pdbx_description
1 polymer ?
#
loop_
_entity_poly.entity_id
_entity_poly.type
_entity_poly.pdbx_seq_one_letter_code
_entity_poly.pdbx_strand_id
1 'polypeptide(L)'
;MSIALESWQNRPAPDGHAQLSAAFGRVVESSGLGGGHLHLEAPPLTEVELRAGSLLDQDAETAGLRTYQLRFGDRVLATLLLDAPPAAVFSVDECARGLEIVIGSAWSKARAGQASDELAALDTATRGIAGVLDLDRVLQLITDRVRELAQAEYAALGIVDQEGGIERFITSGVTRAERERIGPPPHGHGLLGVIARQTYPVRVHDIATDPRRYGFPQNHPEMHALLGVPIGAKGRSIGRLYLTNKQPSGDFTEDDERLVEMFALHAGIAIENARLHEQVQRLAIVEERERIGRDLHDGIIQSIYAVGLSLEDVPDLMADEPDEARARVERAIDSLDQSIRDIRNFIFGLRPELLEQAGLVGGLAALADEFRVNSMVDVDLDTEEARDVDLPPELIGQLLSIAREALSNIARHSKATRGSVRVEAGDEIVRLIISDNGVGFDPARPRGVGHQGLVNMRARASSVGGWLDVQSGTGAGTRIIVEAPRRDIVGGVTDQGEE
;
A
#
# COMPACT_ATOMS: atom_id res chain seq x y z
N MET A 1 33.59 43.29 16.46
CA MET A 1 33.53 41.99 15.80
C MET A 1 32.78 40.91 16.62
N SER A 2 33.08 40.72 17.92
CA SER A 2 32.34 39.74 18.75
C SER A 2 30.82 40.00 18.85
N ILE A 3 30.36 41.22 19.00
CA ILE A 3 28.94 41.60 19.18
C ILE A 3 28.12 41.38 17.88
N ALA A 4 28.74 41.49 16.72
CA ALA A 4 28.04 41.23 15.43
C ALA A 4 27.87 39.73 15.14
N LEU A 5 28.72 38.85 15.69
CA LEU A 5 28.64 37.41 15.57
C LEU A 5 27.59 36.78 16.49
N GLU A 6 27.41 37.32 17.72
CA GLU A 6 26.41 36.82 18.68
C GLU A 6 24.95 37.13 18.23
N SER A 7 24.75 38.25 17.51
CA SER A 7 23.40 38.60 17.01
C SER A 7 22.91 37.72 15.87
N TRP A 8 23.79 36.94 15.24
CA TRP A 8 23.47 36.09 14.11
C TRP A 8 23.03 34.66 14.53
N GLN A 9 23.47 34.20 15.70
CA GLN A 9 23.17 32.84 16.20
C GLN A 9 21.72 32.66 16.65
N ASN A 10 20.94 33.73 16.87
CA ASN A 10 19.64 33.68 17.56
C ASN A 10 18.42 34.17 16.77
N ARG A 11 18.48 34.32 15.44
CA ARG A 11 17.30 34.72 14.62
C ARG A 11 16.83 33.60 13.70
N PRO A 12 15.52 33.30 13.62
CA PRO A 12 14.97 32.41 12.60
C PRO A 12 15.10 33.08 11.21
N ALA A 13 15.54 32.31 10.22
CA ALA A 13 15.83 32.80 8.87
C ALA A 13 14.54 32.98 8.03
N PRO A 14 14.32 34.16 7.47
CA PRO A 14 14.00 34.25 6.07
C PRO A 14 15.19 34.89 5.33
N ASP A 15 15.61 34.27 4.21
CA ASP A 15 16.68 34.68 3.31
C ASP A 15 18.12 34.65 3.86
N GLY A 16 18.66 33.43 3.94
CA GLY A 16 20.09 33.21 4.31
C GLY A 16 21.07 33.99 3.42
N HIS A 17 20.70 34.24 2.17
CA HIS A 17 21.49 35.04 1.22
C HIS A 17 21.57 36.52 1.63
N ALA A 18 20.46 37.17 1.96
CA ALA A 18 20.45 38.59 2.37
C ALA A 18 21.21 38.82 3.68
N GLN A 19 21.15 37.88 4.61
CA GLN A 19 21.88 37.92 5.87
C GLN A 19 23.40 37.72 5.68
N LEU A 20 23.82 36.79 4.84
CA LEU A 20 25.21 36.57 4.45
C LEU A 20 25.76 37.78 3.73
N SER A 21 25.03 38.36 2.79
CA SER A 21 25.41 39.58 2.07
C SER A 21 25.61 40.77 3.01
N ALA A 22 24.67 40.99 3.93
CA ALA A 22 24.78 42.07 4.93
C ALA A 22 25.93 41.83 5.93
N ALA A 23 26.21 40.58 6.32
CA ALA A 23 27.33 40.24 7.18
C ALA A 23 28.66 40.46 6.45
N PHE A 24 28.73 40.01 5.20
CA PHE A 24 29.93 40.22 4.36
C PHE A 24 30.22 41.65 4.13
N GLY A 25 29.23 42.48 3.75
CA GLY A 25 29.38 43.94 3.60
C GLY A 25 29.93 44.61 4.85
N ARG A 26 29.35 44.31 6.04
CA ARG A 26 29.86 44.85 7.32
C ARG A 26 31.29 44.42 7.65
N VAL A 27 31.69 43.19 7.30
CA VAL A 27 33.09 42.71 7.50
C VAL A 27 34.04 43.50 6.61
N VAL A 28 33.71 43.69 5.36
CA VAL A 28 34.55 44.50 4.41
C VAL A 28 34.66 45.93 4.88
N GLU A 29 33.57 46.58 5.23
CA GLU A 29 33.53 47.96 5.72
C GLU A 29 34.31 48.13 7.05
N SER A 30 34.10 47.23 8.01
CA SER A 30 34.73 47.35 9.36
C SER A 30 36.21 47.02 9.38
N SER A 31 36.74 46.33 8.35
CA SER A 31 38.13 45.94 8.26
C SER A 31 39.01 46.96 7.48
N GLY A 32 38.44 48.03 6.95
CA GLY A 32 39.15 49.05 6.17
C GLY A 32 39.65 48.51 4.83
N LEU A 33 39.02 47.50 4.29
CA LEU A 33 39.30 46.92 2.98
C LEU A 33 38.59 47.77 1.90
N GLY A 34 39.20 47.92 0.74
CA GLY A 34 38.62 48.66 -0.39
C GLY A 34 37.41 47.93 -0.96
N GLY A 35 37.44 46.64 -1.02
CA GLY A 35 36.33 45.80 -1.51
C GLY A 35 36.58 44.32 -1.29
N GLY A 36 35.52 43.52 -1.49
CA GLY A 36 35.56 42.07 -1.37
C GLY A 36 34.58 41.39 -2.32
N HIS A 37 34.95 40.21 -2.81
CA HIS A 37 34.15 39.27 -3.58
C HIS A 37 34.24 37.88 -2.93
N LEU A 38 33.08 37.32 -2.58
CA LEU A 38 32.96 36.01 -1.97
C LEU A 38 32.16 35.12 -2.90
N HIS A 39 32.74 34.01 -3.31
CA HIS A 39 32.09 32.96 -4.11
C HIS A 39 31.97 31.71 -3.26
N LEU A 40 30.72 31.20 -3.08
CA LEU A 40 30.42 29.99 -2.31
C LEU A 40 30.47 28.77 -3.26
N GLU A 41 31.27 27.75 -2.91
CA GLU A 41 31.58 26.62 -3.79
C GLU A 41 30.95 25.31 -3.31
N ALA A 42 30.49 25.22 -2.05
CA ALA A 42 30.05 23.97 -1.48
C ALA A 42 28.53 23.88 -1.32
N PRO A 43 27.87 22.80 -1.80
CA PRO A 43 26.45 22.55 -1.50
C PRO A 43 26.20 22.48 0.02
N PRO A 44 25.03 22.96 0.53
CA PRO A 44 23.87 23.49 -0.20
C PRO A 44 23.91 24.98 -0.52
N LEU A 45 25.03 25.65 -0.37
CA LEU A 45 25.19 27.10 -0.60
C LEU A 45 25.96 27.43 -1.89
N THR A 46 25.89 26.57 -2.89
CA THR A 46 26.53 26.81 -4.20
C THR A 46 25.87 27.95 -4.97
N GLU A 47 26.66 28.59 -5.87
CA GLU A 47 26.24 29.66 -6.80
C GLU A 47 25.89 30.98 -6.15
N VAL A 48 26.25 31.18 -4.89
CA VAL A 48 26.06 32.46 -4.23
C VAL A 48 27.32 33.31 -4.38
N GLU A 49 27.22 34.43 -5.07
CA GLU A 49 28.27 35.45 -5.18
C GLU A 49 27.89 36.67 -4.37
N LEU A 50 28.76 37.11 -3.49
CA LEU A 50 28.59 38.31 -2.67
C LEU A 50 29.68 39.31 -2.99
N ARG A 51 29.35 40.56 -3.29
CA ARG A 51 30.28 41.63 -3.56
C ARG A 51 30.06 42.78 -2.60
N ALA A 52 31.14 43.45 -2.19
CA ALA A 52 31.09 44.61 -1.31
C ALA A 52 32.20 45.58 -1.60
N GLY A 53 32.01 46.89 -1.32
CA GLY A 53 32.97 47.95 -1.48
C GLY A 53 33.29 48.24 -2.96
N SER A 54 34.57 48.48 -3.28
CA SER A 54 35.03 48.83 -4.62
C SER A 54 34.81 47.76 -5.70
N LEU A 55 34.47 46.53 -5.30
CA LEU A 55 34.21 45.39 -6.19
C LEU A 55 32.69 45.18 -6.49
N LEU A 56 31.83 46.11 -6.10
CA LEU A 56 30.37 46.01 -6.38
C LEU A 56 30.07 46.01 -7.88
N ASP A 57 30.86 46.79 -8.68
CA ASP A 57 30.56 47.07 -10.09
C ASP A 57 31.67 46.59 -11.06
N GLN A 58 32.70 45.83 -10.60
CA GLN A 58 33.83 45.42 -11.43
C GLN A 58 33.92 43.92 -11.61
N ASP A 59 34.32 43.49 -12.82
CA ASP A 59 34.69 42.10 -13.08
C ASP A 59 35.95 41.72 -12.32
N ALA A 60 36.01 40.52 -11.73
CA ALA A 60 37.03 40.04 -10.80
C ALA A 60 38.44 39.80 -11.41
N GLU A 61 38.68 40.27 -12.63
CA GLU A 61 39.99 40.07 -13.33
C GLU A 61 41.03 41.16 -13.02
N THR A 62 40.83 42.03 -12.01
CA THR A 62 41.77 43.12 -11.73
C THR A 62 43.01 42.65 -10.99
N ALA A 63 44.18 42.91 -11.56
CA ALA A 63 45.50 42.61 -10.98
C ALA A 63 45.70 43.35 -9.65
N GLY A 64 45.86 42.61 -8.56
CA GLY A 64 46.12 43.14 -7.21
C GLY A 64 45.27 42.55 -6.09
N LEU A 65 44.24 41.78 -6.41
CA LEU A 65 43.40 41.13 -5.42
C LEU A 65 44.11 39.97 -4.72
N ARG A 66 43.90 39.83 -3.41
CA ARG A 66 44.37 38.69 -2.64
C ARG A 66 43.27 37.64 -2.57
N THR A 67 43.61 36.39 -2.89
CA THR A 67 42.67 35.26 -2.86
C THR A 67 42.84 34.45 -1.60
N TYR A 68 41.74 34.15 -0.91
CA TYR A 68 41.66 33.30 0.28
C TYR A 68 40.68 32.20 0.05
N GLN A 69 41.05 30.95 0.38
CA GLN A 69 40.12 29.84 0.42
C GLN A 69 39.60 29.67 1.85
N LEU A 70 38.30 29.83 2.02
CA LEU A 70 37.60 29.64 3.32
C LEU A 70 37.23 28.15 3.46
N ARG A 71 37.73 27.52 4.52
CA ARG A 71 37.60 26.08 4.72
C ARG A 71 36.82 25.78 5.99
N PHE A 72 36.11 24.63 5.95
CA PHE A 72 35.52 24.03 7.15
C PHE A 72 35.93 22.56 7.20
N GLY A 73 36.81 22.22 8.14
CA GLY A 73 37.57 20.98 8.10
C GLY A 73 38.42 20.87 6.84
N ASP A 74 38.29 19.76 6.13
CA ASP A 74 39.06 19.51 4.88
C ASP A 74 38.37 20.07 3.61
N ARG A 75 37.16 20.63 3.72
CA ARG A 75 36.42 21.14 2.56
C ARG A 75 36.65 22.64 2.38
N VAL A 76 36.84 23.06 1.13
CA VAL A 76 36.75 24.48 0.72
C VAL A 76 35.27 24.80 0.60
N LEU A 77 34.80 25.81 1.33
CA LEU A 77 33.39 26.26 1.30
C LEU A 77 33.21 27.48 0.41
N ALA A 78 34.23 28.32 0.31
CA ALA A 78 34.16 29.54 -0.46
C ALA A 78 35.57 30.04 -0.88
N THR A 79 35.63 30.79 -1.99
CA THR A 79 36.76 31.60 -2.39
C THR A 79 36.47 33.07 -2.14
N LEU A 80 37.36 33.72 -1.41
CA LEU A 80 37.27 35.13 -1.04
C LEU A 80 38.36 35.93 -1.78
N LEU A 81 37.99 36.93 -2.53
CA LEU A 81 38.86 37.91 -3.18
C LEU A 81 38.78 39.24 -2.45
N LEU A 82 39.88 39.79 -2.01
CA LEU A 82 39.91 41.06 -1.26
C LEU A 82 40.82 42.07 -1.91
N ASP A 83 40.35 43.29 -2.07
CA ASP A 83 41.15 44.47 -2.38
C ASP A 83 41.70 45.05 -1.07
N ALA A 84 42.95 44.68 -0.75
CA ALA A 84 43.58 45.02 0.51
C ALA A 84 44.84 45.85 0.32
N PRO A 85 44.93 47.06 0.90
CA PRO A 85 46.15 47.82 0.86
C PRO A 85 47.29 47.15 1.61
N PRO A 86 48.56 47.39 1.28
CA PRO A 86 49.75 46.72 1.85
C PRO A 86 49.86 46.75 3.39
N ALA A 87 49.26 47.75 4.01
CA ALA A 87 49.28 47.93 5.47
C ALA A 87 48.20 47.11 6.23
N ALA A 88 47.29 46.50 5.52
CA ALA A 88 46.09 45.83 6.12
C ALA A 88 46.30 44.31 6.40
N VAL A 89 47.51 43.78 6.32
CA VAL A 89 47.80 42.33 6.39
C VAL A 89 47.25 41.66 7.67
N PHE A 90 47.25 42.37 8.79
CA PHE A 90 46.80 41.77 10.07
C PHE A 90 45.28 41.72 10.18
N SER A 91 44.55 42.65 9.61
CA SER A 91 43.09 42.67 9.60
C SER A 91 42.45 41.70 8.63
N VAL A 92 43.16 41.35 7.54
CA VAL A 92 42.65 40.46 6.50
C VAL A 92 42.58 38.99 6.98
N ASP A 93 43.61 38.51 7.68
CA ASP A 93 43.60 37.14 8.23
C ASP A 93 42.56 36.96 9.36
N GLU A 94 42.29 38.01 10.14
CA GLU A 94 41.23 37.99 11.17
C GLU A 94 39.86 38.03 10.50
N CYS A 95 39.67 38.77 9.42
CA CYS A 95 38.43 38.81 8.66
C CYS A 95 38.14 37.44 7.98
N ALA A 96 39.17 36.85 7.35
CA ALA A 96 39.05 35.55 6.71
C ALA A 96 38.65 34.49 7.74
N ARG A 97 39.29 34.43 8.91
CA ARG A 97 38.89 33.52 10.00
C ARG A 97 37.49 33.76 10.54
N GLY A 98 37.09 35.02 10.67
CA GLY A 98 35.73 35.39 11.08
C GLY A 98 34.67 34.91 10.07
N LEU A 99 34.97 35.07 8.78
CA LEU A 99 34.11 34.58 7.68
C LEU A 99 34.07 33.05 7.60
N GLU A 100 35.18 32.36 7.81
CA GLU A 100 35.18 30.89 7.90
C GLU A 100 34.24 30.36 8.96
N ILE A 101 34.21 30.96 10.16
CA ILE A 101 33.31 30.56 11.25
C ILE A 101 31.84 30.83 10.85
N VAL A 102 31.54 31.99 10.29
CA VAL A 102 30.18 32.37 9.89
C VAL A 102 29.67 31.49 8.75
N ILE A 103 30.45 31.30 7.71
CA ILE A 103 30.10 30.48 6.56
C ILE A 103 30.02 29.03 6.95
N GLY A 104 30.96 28.52 7.76
CA GLY A 104 30.93 27.16 8.29
C GLY A 104 29.69 26.87 9.13
N SER A 105 29.27 27.84 9.97
CA SER A 105 28.04 27.74 10.76
C SER A 105 26.80 27.79 9.87
N ALA A 106 26.74 28.70 8.89
CA ALA A 106 25.63 28.80 7.94
C ALA A 106 25.50 27.52 7.10
N TRP A 107 26.62 27.01 6.59
CA TRP A 107 26.67 25.78 5.82
C TRP A 107 26.22 24.57 6.64
N SER A 108 26.71 24.43 7.89
CA SER A 108 26.31 23.36 8.78
C SER A 108 24.82 23.40 9.08
N LYS A 109 24.26 24.59 9.30
CA LYS A 109 22.82 24.78 9.56
C LYS A 109 21.97 24.47 8.32
N ALA A 110 22.41 24.95 7.13
CA ALA A 110 21.71 24.65 5.87
C ALA A 110 21.73 23.15 5.58
N ARG A 111 22.87 22.47 5.78
CA ARG A 111 22.99 21.03 5.58
C ARG A 111 22.16 20.24 6.58
N ALA A 112 22.09 20.66 7.84
CA ALA A 112 21.22 20.04 8.83
C ALA A 112 19.72 20.23 8.49
N GLY A 113 19.36 21.40 7.98
CA GLY A 113 18.01 21.67 7.48
C GLY A 113 17.65 20.75 6.30
N GLN A 114 18.50 20.69 5.29
CA GLN A 114 18.29 19.80 4.15
C GLN A 114 18.17 18.33 4.57
N ALA A 115 19.05 17.84 5.45
CA ALA A 115 18.97 16.48 5.97
C ALA A 115 17.67 16.23 6.76
N SER A 116 17.17 17.22 7.48
CA SER A 116 15.89 17.15 8.18
C SER A 116 14.71 17.06 7.20
N ASP A 117 14.72 17.86 6.13
CA ASP A 117 13.68 17.85 5.10
C ASP A 117 13.68 16.52 4.33
N GLU A 118 14.86 15.99 4.00
CA GLU A 118 15.03 14.67 3.36
C GLU A 118 14.48 13.55 4.26
N LEU A 119 14.78 13.57 5.55
CA LEU A 119 14.25 12.61 6.52
C LEU A 119 12.73 12.72 6.67
N ALA A 120 12.18 13.94 6.68
CA ALA A 120 10.73 14.14 6.75
C ALA A 120 10.02 13.65 5.48
N ALA A 121 10.61 13.87 4.31
CA ALA A 121 10.10 13.36 3.04
C ALA A 121 10.14 11.81 3.01
N LEU A 122 11.25 11.23 3.47
CA LEU A 122 11.39 9.77 3.59
C LEU A 122 10.38 9.17 4.57
N ASP A 123 10.19 9.76 5.75
CA ASP A 123 9.20 9.32 6.75
C ASP A 123 7.78 9.36 6.17
N THR A 124 7.43 10.44 5.46
CA THR A 124 6.13 10.57 4.79
C THR A 124 5.93 9.50 3.72
N ALA A 125 6.94 9.27 2.87
CA ALA A 125 6.89 8.26 1.82
C ALA A 125 6.77 6.84 2.40
N THR A 126 7.52 6.53 3.46
CA THR A 126 7.51 5.21 4.11
C THR A 126 6.24 4.93 4.90
N ARG A 127 5.67 5.93 5.58
CA ARG A 127 4.34 5.78 6.23
C ARG A 127 3.24 5.47 5.23
N GLY A 128 3.31 6.06 4.02
CA GLY A 128 2.35 5.80 2.97
C GLY A 128 2.29 4.35 2.49
N ILE A 129 3.41 3.61 2.59
CA ILE A 129 3.48 2.18 2.18
C ILE A 129 3.32 1.21 3.34
N ALA A 130 3.53 1.67 4.59
CA ALA A 130 3.38 0.86 5.78
C ALA A 130 1.90 0.56 6.03
N GLY A 131 1.55 -0.71 6.16
CA GLY A 131 0.18 -1.13 6.46
C GLY A 131 -0.69 -1.47 5.25
N VAL A 132 -0.22 -1.26 4.03
CA VAL A 132 -0.88 -1.78 2.83
C VAL A 132 -0.50 -3.25 2.68
N LEU A 133 -1.51 -4.14 2.70
CA LEU A 133 -1.30 -5.60 2.69
C LEU A 133 -1.52 -6.23 1.30
N ASP A 134 -2.15 -5.51 0.39
CA ASP A 134 -2.29 -5.92 -1.01
C ASP A 134 -0.96 -5.70 -1.75
N LEU A 135 -0.41 -6.76 -2.33
CA LEU A 135 0.91 -6.72 -2.96
C LEU A 135 0.96 -5.80 -4.18
N ASP A 136 -0.05 -5.85 -5.06
CA ASP A 136 -0.05 -5.03 -6.27
C ASP A 136 -0.17 -3.54 -5.95
N ARG A 137 -0.98 -3.21 -4.96
CA ARG A 137 -1.13 -1.84 -4.45
C ARG A 137 0.15 -1.33 -3.78
N VAL A 138 0.82 -2.16 -2.99
CA VAL A 138 2.12 -1.82 -2.38
C VAL A 138 3.17 -1.54 -3.45
N LEU A 139 3.28 -2.39 -4.48
CA LEU A 139 4.26 -2.22 -5.55
C LEU A 139 4.02 -0.92 -6.33
N GLN A 140 2.77 -0.61 -6.68
CA GLN A 140 2.43 0.64 -7.35
C GLN A 140 2.75 1.85 -6.47
N LEU A 141 2.36 1.82 -5.19
CA LEU A 141 2.59 2.91 -4.24
C LEU A 141 4.09 3.16 -4.02
N ILE A 142 4.91 2.11 -3.90
CA ILE A 142 6.38 2.22 -3.81
C ILE A 142 6.93 2.94 -5.05
N THR A 143 6.46 2.55 -6.24
CA THR A 143 6.95 3.12 -7.50
C THR A 143 6.58 4.60 -7.64
N ASP A 144 5.35 4.96 -7.24
CA ASP A 144 4.88 6.35 -7.27
C ASP A 144 5.64 7.22 -6.24
N ARG A 145 5.80 6.73 -5.01
CA ARG A 145 6.48 7.48 -3.95
C ARG A 145 7.98 7.67 -4.19
N VAL A 146 8.67 6.67 -4.71
CA VAL A 146 10.09 6.82 -5.02
C VAL A 146 10.32 7.79 -6.20
N ARG A 147 9.41 7.81 -7.17
CA ARG A 147 9.45 8.78 -8.27
C ARG A 147 9.35 10.22 -7.75
N GLU A 148 8.39 10.48 -6.86
CA GLU A 148 8.21 11.79 -6.20
C GLU A 148 9.42 12.15 -5.34
N LEU A 149 9.88 11.24 -4.48
CA LEU A 149 10.98 11.43 -3.54
C LEU A 149 12.28 11.79 -4.26
N ALA A 150 12.60 11.07 -5.33
CA ALA A 150 13.81 11.30 -6.12
C ALA A 150 13.65 12.40 -7.19
N GLN A 151 12.45 13.01 -7.29
CA GLN A 151 12.12 13.99 -8.34
C GLN A 151 12.42 13.45 -9.75
N ALA A 152 12.13 12.17 -10.00
CA ALA A 152 12.30 11.57 -11.29
C ALA A 152 11.08 11.76 -12.19
N GLU A 153 11.28 11.88 -13.49
CA GLU A 153 10.17 11.94 -14.46
C GLU A 153 9.49 10.58 -14.56
N TYR A 154 10.31 9.51 -14.62
CA TYR A 154 9.84 8.13 -14.68
C TYR A 154 10.46 7.28 -13.59
N ALA A 155 9.66 6.33 -13.10
CA ALA A 155 10.15 5.29 -12.20
C ALA A 155 9.60 3.93 -12.64
N ALA A 156 10.38 2.87 -12.38
CA ALA A 156 9.95 1.51 -12.54
C ALA A 156 10.44 0.64 -11.39
N LEU A 157 9.63 -0.36 -11.03
CA LEU A 157 9.95 -1.39 -10.05
C LEU A 157 9.89 -2.75 -10.73
N GLY A 158 11.03 -3.42 -10.84
CA GLY A 158 11.13 -4.80 -11.30
C GLY A 158 11.22 -5.75 -10.10
N ILE A 159 10.27 -6.66 -9.95
CA ILE A 159 10.34 -7.77 -9.00
C ILE A 159 10.93 -8.97 -9.70
N VAL A 160 11.89 -9.62 -9.05
CA VAL A 160 12.58 -10.79 -9.61
C VAL A 160 12.04 -12.09 -9.00
N ASP A 161 11.92 -13.11 -9.84
CA ASP A 161 11.62 -14.47 -9.41
C ASP A 161 12.86 -15.18 -8.84
N GLN A 162 12.72 -16.47 -8.47
CA GLN A 162 13.83 -17.28 -7.92
C GLN A 162 14.91 -17.61 -8.96
N GLU A 163 14.60 -17.52 -10.24
CA GLU A 163 15.49 -17.79 -11.37
C GLU A 163 16.18 -16.53 -11.88
N GLY A 164 15.83 -15.35 -11.33
CA GLY A 164 16.38 -14.04 -11.70
C GLY A 164 15.67 -13.39 -12.90
N GLY A 165 14.55 -13.95 -13.34
CA GLY A 165 13.63 -13.34 -14.30
C GLY A 165 12.82 -12.21 -13.67
N ILE A 166 12.20 -11.36 -14.51
CA ILE A 166 11.29 -10.31 -14.05
C ILE A 166 9.89 -10.93 -13.91
N GLU A 167 9.45 -11.13 -12.67
CA GLU A 167 8.10 -11.63 -12.34
C GLU A 167 7.04 -10.53 -12.55
N ARG A 168 7.32 -9.32 -12.09
CA ARG A 168 6.42 -8.16 -12.18
C ARG A 168 7.22 -6.91 -12.54
N PHE A 169 6.63 -6.03 -13.35
CA PHE A 169 7.23 -4.76 -13.75
C PHE A 169 6.19 -3.65 -13.64
N ILE A 170 6.34 -2.80 -12.64
CA ILE A 170 5.44 -1.70 -12.31
C ILE A 170 6.08 -0.39 -12.76
N THR A 171 5.32 0.53 -13.32
CA THR A 171 5.84 1.82 -13.81
C THR A 171 5.05 2.99 -13.25
N SER A 172 5.72 4.13 -13.07
CA SER A 172 5.15 5.42 -12.69
C SER A 172 5.69 6.52 -13.61
N GLY A 173 4.87 7.54 -13.89
CA GLY A 173 5.19 8.58 -14.85
C GLY A 173 4.79 8.25 -16.30
N VAL A 174 4.48 7.00 -16.61
CA VAL A 174 4.03 6.55 -17.93
C VAL A 174 2.52 6.26 -17.87
N THR A 175 1.76 6.87 -18.76
CA THR A 175 0.31 6.65 -18.83
C THR A 175 -0.03 5.22 -19.33
N ARG A 176 -1.23 4.74 -19.02
CA ARG A 176 -1.68 3.43 -19.51
C ARG A 176 -1.62 3.31 -21.03
N ALA A 177 -2.04 4.35 -21.75
CA ALA A 177 -2.01 4.37 -23.21
C ALA A 177 -0.58 4.35 -23.79
N GLU A 178 0.39 4.97 -23.13
CA GLU A 178 1.81 4.89 -23.49
C GLU A 178 2.37 3.50 -23.21
N ARG A 179 2.06 2.91 -22.07
CA ARG A 179 2.46 1.54 -21.72
C ARG A 179 1.97 0.51 -22.74
N GLU A 180 0.71 0.62 -23.18
CA GLU A 180 0.13 -0.26 -24.19
C GLU A 180 0.85 -0.10 -25.56
N ARG A 181 1.31 1.11 -25.89
CA ARG A 181 2.09 1.37 -27.12
C ARG A 181 3.55 0.90 -27.05
N ILE A 182 4.16 0.95 -25.87
CA ILE A 182 5.54 0.47 -25.64
C ILE A 182 5.61 -1.06 -25.77
N GLY A 183 4.59 -1.77 -25.33
CA GLY A 183 4.50 -3.24 -25.45
C GLY A 183 4.88 -3.98 -24.16
N PRO A 184 5.32 -5.25 -24.26
CA PRO A 184 5.57 -6.12 -23.11
C PRO A 184 6.72 -5.62 -22.25
N PRO A 185 6.74 -6.01 -20.94
CA PRO A 185 7.81 -5.68 -20.02
C PRO A 185 9.20 -6.11 -20.55
N PRO A 186 10.28 -5.43 -20.13
CA PRO A 186 11.63 -5.75 -20.57
C PRO A 186 12.08 -7.15 -20.08
N HIS A 187 12.80 -7.88 -20.91
CA HIS A 187 13.34 -9.22 -20.56
C HIS A 187 14.71 -9.18 -19.88
N GLY A 188 15.12 -8.03 -19.30
CA GLY A 188 16.39 -7.92 -18.56
C GLY A 188 17.65 -7.94 -19.43
N HIS A 189 17.59 -7.44 -20.67
CA HIS A 189 18.75 -7.24 -21.53
C HIS A 189 19.38 -5.85 -21.32
N GLY A 190 20.63 -5.69 -21.75
CA GLY A 190 21.32 -4.41 -21.71
C GLY A 190 21.56 -3.89 -20.29
N LEU A 191 21.44 -2.58 -20.14
CA LEU A 191 21.69 -1.87 -18.87
C LEU A 191 20.78 -2.35 -17.74
N LEU A 192 19.49 -2.57 -18.00
CA LEU A 192 18.54 -3.11 -17.04
C LEU A 192 18.96 -4.49 -16.53
N GLY A 193 19.44 -5.37 -17.41
CA GLY A 193 19.91 -6.69 -17.04
C GLY A 193 21.23 -6.67 -16.26
N VAL A 194 22.12 -5.71 -16.55
CA VAL A 194 23.34 -5.49 -15.75
C VAL A 194 22.97 -5.04 -14.34
N ILE A 195 22.13 -4.01 -14.24
CA ILE A 195 21.64 -3.48 -12.96
C ILE A 195 20.89 -4.57 -12.18
N ALA A 196 20.08 -5.40 -12.86
CA ALA A 196 19.36 -6.48 -12.22
C ALA A 196 20.24 -7.51 -11.49
N ARG A 197 21.46 -7.69 -11.91
CA ARG A 197 22.42 -8.63 -11.30
C ARG A 197 23.32 -8.01 -10.22
N GLN A 198 23.38 -6.67 -10.11
CA GLN A 198 24.24 -6.01 -9.15
C GLN A 198 23.57 -5.88 -7.77
N THR A 199 24.35 -5.91 -6.71
CA THR A 199 23.87 -5.79 -5.33
C THR A 199 24.06 -4.39 -4.75
N TYR A 200 24.56 -3.47 -5.55
CA TYR A 200 24.84 -2.08 -5.20
C TYR A 200 24.13 -1.13 -6.18
N PRO A 201 23.90 0.13 -5.80
CA PRO A 201 23.32 1.14 -6.67
C PRO A 201 24.17 1.42 -7.90
N VAL A 202 23.53 1.85 -8.98
CA VAL A 202 24.18 2.23 -10.23
C VAL A 202 23.61 3.54 -10.70
N ARG A 203 24.49 4.55 -10.81
CA ARG A 203 24.15 5.83 -11.46
C ARG A 203 24.76 5.87 -12.87
N VAL A 204 23.97 6.30 -13.83
CA VAL A 204 24.37 6.49 -15.23
C VAL A 204 23.99 7.91 -15.62
N HIS A 205 25.00 8.68 -16.04
CA HIS A 205 24.82 10.07 -16.45
C HIS A 205 23.98 10.17 -17.73
N ASP A 206 24.32 9.39 -18.74
CA ASP A 206 23.57 9.34 -20.00
C ASP A 206 23.48 7.91 -20.55
N ILE A 207 22.26 7.38 -20.59
CA ILE A 207 21.98 6.04 -21.13
C ILE A 207 22.38 5.92 -22.58
N ALA A 208 22.29 7.02 -23.38
CA ALA A 208 22.57 7.00 -24.80
C ALA A 208 24.07 6.76 -25.10
N THR A 209 24.94 7.17 -24.19
CA THR A 209 26.42 7.04 -24.32
C THR A 209 26.98 5.83 -23.56
N ASP A 210 26.17 5.16 -22.69
CA ASP A 210 26.64 4.01 -21.91
C ASP A 210 26.91 2.79 -22.82
N PRO A 211 28.10 2.17 -22.75
CA PRO A 211 28.49 1.03 -23.58
C PRO A 211 27.62 -0.22 -23.34
N ARG A 212 26.92 -0.30 -22.22
CA ARG A 212 26.02 -1.41 -21.83
C ARG A 212 24.61 -1.25 -22.36
N ARG A 213 24.29 -0.16 -23.07
CA ARG A 213 22.97 0.10 -23.62
C ARG A 213 22.55 -0.98 -24.62
N TYR A 214 21.25 -1.30 -24.65
CA TYR A 214 20.65 -2.23 -25.62
C TYR A 214 19.69 -1.51 -26.59
N GLY A 215 19.30 -0.26 -26.29
CA GLY A 215 18.27 0.52 -26.98
C GLY A 215 16.91 0.43 -26.30
N PHE A 216 16.01 1.28 -26.76
CA PHE A 216 14.64 1.34 -26.27
C PHE A 216 13.66 0.73 -27.30
N PRO A 217 12.53 0.15 -26.86
CA PRO A 217 11.45 -0.25 -27.76
C PRO A 217 10.89 0.95 -28.54
N GLN A 218 10.21 0.67 -29.62
CA GLN A 218 9.49 1.69 -30.37
C GLN A 218 8.44 2.36 -29.47
N ASN A 219 8.27 3.67 -29.57
CA ASN A 219 7.38 4.51 -28.74
C ASN A 219 7.75 4.59 -27.24
N HIS A 220 8.96 4.15 -26.85
CA HIS A 220 9.45 4.38 -25.49
C HIS A 220 9.84 5.85 -25.32
N PRO A 221 9.51 6.49 -24.17
CA PRO A 221 9.98 7.85 -23.90
C PRO A 221 11.49 7.92 -23.87
N GLU A 222 12.06 9.08 -24.24
CA GLU A 222 13.49 9.30 -24.16
C GLU A 222 13.94 9.36 -22.70
N MET A 223 14.98 8.60 -22.40
CA MET A 223 15.56 8.53 -21.07
C MET A 223 17.06 8.79 -21.15
N HIS A 224 17.54 9.70 -20.30
CA HIS A 224 18.93 10.14 -20.25
C HIS A 224 19.62 9.63 -18.99
N ALA A 225 19.47 10.32 -17.87
CA ALA A 225 20.05 9.91 -16.60
C ALA A 225 19.29 8.73 -15.98
N LEU A 226 20.02 7.81 -15.34
CA LEU A 226 19.44 6.64 -14.69
C LEU A 226 20.06 6.43 -13.29
N LEU A 227 19.20 6.15 -12.33
CA LEU A 227 19.56 5.62 -11.02
C LEU A 227 18.86 4.27 -10.82
N GLY A 228 19.66 3.21 -10.69
CA GLY A 228 19.19 1.85 -10.38
C GLY A 228 19.54 1.47 -8.95
N VAL A 229 18.55 1.16 -8.10
CA VAL A 229 18.78 0.81 -6.70
C VAL A 229 18.18 -0.56 -6.38
N PRO A 230 18.94 -1.47 -5.74
CA PRO A 230 18.42 -2.77 -5.34
C PRO A 230 17.44 -2.65 -4.17
N ILE A 231 16.35 -3.44 -4.24
CA ILE A 231 15.48 -3.68 -3.10
C ILE A 231 15.83 -5.03 -2.50
N GLY A 232 16.18 -5.04 -1.22
CA GLY A 232 16.52 -6.26 -0.50
C GLY A 232 15.76 -6.40 0.80
N ALA A 233 15.46 -7.64 1.19
CA ALA A 233 15.04 -7.98 2.54
C ALA A 233 15.73 -9.26 2.99
N LYS A 234 16.10 -9.34 4.26
CA LYS A 234 16.76 -10.50 4.88
C LYS A 234 17.97 -11.03 4.09
N GLY A 235 18.76 -10.13 3.48
CA GLY A 235 19.95 -10.48 2.71
C GLY A 235 19.70 -11.05 1.30
N ARG A 236 18.46 -11.03 0.82
CA ARG A 236 18.08 -11.43 -0.54
C ARG A 236 17.62 -10.24 -1.35
N SER A 237 17.95 -10.23 -2.65
CA SER A 237 17.38 -9.27 -3.59
C SER A 237 15.94 -9.67 -3.92
N ILE A 238 15.00 -8.75 -3.67
CA ILE A 238 13.57 -8.91 -3.98
C ILE A 238 13.27 -8.29 -5.35
N GLY A 239 13.95 -7.18 -5.67
CA GLY A 239 13.67 -6.41 -6.85
C GLY A 239 14.64 -5.25 -7.06
N ARG A 240 14.30 -4.37 -7.98
CA ARG A 240 15.08 -3.17 -8.35
C ARG A 240 14.17 -1.99 -8.61
N LEU A 241 14.59 -0.84 -8.11
CA LEU A 241 14.05 0.46 -8.51
C LEU A 241 14.90 1.01 -9.65
N TYR A 242 14.23 1.56 -10.65
CA TYR A 242 14.82 2.27 -11.77
C TYR A 242 14.19 3.65 -11.84
N LEU A 243 14.99 4.68 -11.78
CA LEU A 243 14.58 6.07 -11.82
C LEU A 243 15.28 6.76 -12.98
N THR A 244 14.55 7.50 -13.78
CA THR A 244 15.11 8.17 -14.95
C THR A 244 14.67 9.62 -15.04
N ASN A 245 15.51 10.46 -15.66
CA ASN A 245 15.29 11.87 -15.92
C ASN A 245 14.99 12.67 -14.64
N LYS A 246 16.05 12.99 -13.89
CA LYS A 246 15.97 13.87 -12.71
C LYS A 246 15.41 15.25 -13.09
N GLN A 247 14.43 15.74 -12.35
CA GLN A 247 13.81 17.05 -12.56
C GLN A 247 14.36 18.10 -11.55
N PRO A 248 14.48 19.39 -11.91
CA PRO A 248 14.07 20.04 -13.17
C PRO A 248 14.97 19.75 -14.36
N SER A 249 16.18 19.32 -14.21
CA SER A 249 17.11 18.76 -15.22
C SER A 249 18.44 18.47 -14.54
N GLY A 250 19.05 17.35 -14.83
CA GLY A 250 20.35 17.01 -14.26
C GLY A 250 20.52 15.52 -14.00
N ASP A 251 21.63 15.22 -13.35
CA ASP A 251 22.02 13.88 -12.97
C ASP A 251 21.55 13.56 -11.56
N PHE A 252 21.37 12.26 -11.31
CA PHE A 252 21.20 11.79 -9.94
C PHE A 252 22.50 11.94 -9.15
N THR A 253 22.44 12.58 -8.00
CA THR A 253 23.54 12.83 -7.09
C THR A 253 23.78 11.65 -6.14
N GLU A 254 24.88 11.70 -5.36
CA GLU A 254 25.09 10.73 -4.27
C GLU A 254 24.06 10.88 -3.14
N ASP A 255 23.51 12.07 -2.94
CA ASP A 255 22.48 12.30 -1.95
C ASP A 255 21.17 11.66 -2.40
N ASP A 256 20.81 11.77 -3.70
CA ASP A 256 19.66 11.05 -4.27
C ASP A 256 19.81 9.52 -4.14
N GLU A 257 21.01 9.01 -4.42
CA GLU A 257 21.30 7.57 -4.28
C GLU A 257 21.06 7.10 -2.84
N ARG A 258 21.64 7.80 -1.85
CA ARG A 258 21.45 7.48 -0.43
C ARG A 258 19.98 7.55 0.01
N LEU A 259 19.26 8.58 -0.45
CA LEU A 259 17.83 8.75 -0.12
C LEU A 259 16.99 7.60 -0.67
N VAL A 260 17.23 7.21 -1.93
CA VAL A 260 16.53 6.09 -2.58
C VAL A 260 16.92 4.75 -1.96
N GLU A 261 18.18 4.55 -1.54
CA GLU A 261 18.62 3.34 -0.81
C GLU A 261 17.89 3.19 0.54
N MET A 262 17.77 4.28 1.31
CA MET A 262 17.02 4.26 2.56
C MET A 262 15.54 3.94 2.33
N PHE A 263 14.94 4.52 1.29
CA PHE A 263 13.57 4.19 0.90
C PHE A 263 13.42 2.74 0.45
N ALA A 264 14.37 2.23 -0.36
CA ALA A 264 14.38 0.85 -0.86
C ALA A 264 14.42 -0.19 0.28
N LEU A 265 15.10 0.11 1.40
CA LEU A 265 15.10 -0.75 2.58
C LEU A 265 13.69 -0.88 3.17
N HIS A 266 12.98 0.23 3.35
CA HIS A 266 11.60 0.23 3.86
C HIS A 266 10.62 -0.41 2.86
N ALA A 267 10.81 -0.14 1.57
CA ALA A 267 10.05 -0.77 0.49
C ALA A 267 10.20 -2.30 0.53
N GLY A 268 11.42 -2.80 0.74
CA GLY A 268 11.68 -4.23 0.90
C GLY A 268 10.89 -4.87 2.05
N ILE A 269 10.81 -4.18 3.19
CA ILE A 269 10.03 -4.63 4.35
C ILE A 269 8.53 -4.64 4.01
N ALA A 270 8.01 -3.61 3.35
CA ALA A 270 6.61 -3.52 2.98
C ALA A 270 6.20 -4.63 1.98
N ILE A 271 7.04 -4.89 0.97
CA ILE A 271 6.83 -5.97 0.00
C ILE A 271 6.81 -7.34 0.69
N GLU A 272 7.79 -7.59 1.59
CA GLU A 272 7.86 -8.86 2.32
C GLU A 272 6.64 -9.07 3.22
N ASN A 273 6.18 -8.01 3.89
CA ASN A 273 4.97 -8.07 4.71
C ASN A 273 3.72 -8.40 3.87
N ALA A 274 3.55 -7.76 2.72
CA ALA A 274 2.43 -8.04 1.82
C ALA A 274 2.49 -9.47 1.28
N ARG A 275 3.67 -9.97 0.89
CA ARG A 275 3.87 -11.38 0.46
C ARG A 275 3.54 -12.37 1.58
N LEU A 276 4.02 -12.11 2.79
CA LEU A 276 3.71 -12.96 3.94
C LEU A 276 2.21 -12.99 4.22
N HIS A 277 1.54 -11.85 4.13
CA HIS A 277 0.10 -11.77 4.31
C HIS A 277 -0.65 -12.61 3.25
N GLU A 278 -0.28 -12.49 1.98
CA GLU A 278 -0.84 -13.29 0.90
C GLU A 278 -0.60 -14.81 1.13
N GLN A 279 0.60 -15.19 1.60
CA GLN A 279 0.90 -16.58 1.93
C GLN A 279 0.04 -17.09 3.09
N VAL A 280 -0.14 -16.31 4.15
CA VAL A 280 -1.00 -16.66 5.30
C VAL A 280 -2.44 -16.87 4.84
N GLN A 281 -2.96 -15.99 3.99
CA GLN A 281 -4.30 -16.14 3.43
C GLN A 281 -4.44 -17.42 2.60
N ARG A 282 -3.46 -17.70 1.74
CA ARG A 282 -3.45 -18.96 0.94
C ARG A 282 -3.41 -20.20 1.84
N LEU A 283 -2.57 -20.21 2.89
CA LEU A 283 -2.51 -21.31 3.84
C LEU A 283 -3.82 -21.50 4.59
N ALA A 284 -4.44 -20.42 5.05
CA ALA A 284 -5.74 -20.48 5.71
C ALA A 284 -6.83 -21.11 4.81
N ILE A 285 -6.83 -20.80 3.50
CA ILE A 285 -7.75 -21.43 2.54
C ILE A 285 -7.46 -22.93 2.40
N VAL A 286 -6.20 -23.33 2.37
CA VAL A 286 -5.81 -24.75 2.28
C VAL A 286 -6.21 -25.50 3.55
N GLU A 287 -5.91 -24.96 4.72
CA GLU A 287 -6.29 -25.55 6.02
C GLU A 287 -7.80 -25.70 6.15
N GLU A 288 -8.54 -24.68 5.72
CA GLU A 288 -10.01 -24.71 5.72
C GLU A 288 -10.53 -25.81 4.77
N ARG A 289 -9.95 -25.96 3.57
CA ARG A 289 -10.29 -27.05 2.64
C ARG A 289 -10.02 -28.44 3.23
N GLU A 290 -8.90 -28.59 3.93
CA GLU A 290 -8.57 -29.88 4.59
C GLU A 290 -9.51 -30.17 5.77
N ARG A 291 -9.84 -29.14 6.58
CA ARG A 291 -10.81 -29.27 7.67
C ARG A 291 -12.16 -29.69 7.11
N ILE A 292 -12.59 -29.03 6.08
CA ILE A 292 -13.81 -29.28 5.32
C ILE A 292 -13.84 -30.74 4.80
N GLY A 293 -12.73 -31.19 4.17
CA GLY A 293 -12.61 -32.56 3.66
C GLY A 293 -12.78 -33.63 4.76
N ARG A 294 -12.20 -33.38 5.94
CA ARG A 294 -12.36 -34.28 7.10
C ARG A 294 -13.78 -34.28 7.65
N ASP A 295 -14.39 -33.11 7.84
CA ASP A 295 -15.76 -33.01 8.34
C ASP A 295 -16.76 -33.71 7.41
N LEU A 296 -16.56 -33.61 6.08
CA LEU A 296 -17.32 -34.34 5.06
C LEU A 296 -17.10 -35.86 5.15
N HIS A 297 -15.82 -36.27 5.20
CA HIS A 297 -15.46 -37.64 5.26
C HIS A 297 -16.08 -38.35 6.49
N ASP A 298 -15.95 -37.75 7.66
CA ASP A 298 -16.40 -38.34 8.90
C ASP A 298 -17.94 -38.34 9.02
N GLY A 299 -18.61 -37.27 8.64
CA GLY A 299 -20.06 -37.19 8.69
C GLY A 299 -20.77 -38.08 7.65
N ILE A 300 -20.35 -37.96 6.37
CA ILE A 300 -21.03 -38.63 5.26
C ILE A 300 -20.71 -40.09 5.19
N ILE A 301 -19.45 -40.46 5.32
CA ILE A 301 -19.03 -41.88 5.26
C ILE A 301 -19.66 -42.66 6.42
N GLN A 302 -19.66 -42.11 7.63
CA GLN A 302 -20.32 -42.74 8.77
C GLN A 302 -21.82 -42.90 8.55
N SER A 303 -22.50 -41.90 7.96
CA SER A 303 -23.92 -41.98 7.67
C SER A 303 -24.25 -43.03 6.61
N ILE A 304 -23.50 -43.08 5.51
CA ILE A 304 -23.66 -44.07 4.45
C ILE A 304 -23.37 -45.46 4.99
N TYR A 305 -22.31 -45.62 5.80
CA TYR A 305 -21.96 -46.92 6.42
C TYR A 305 -23.05 -47.40 7.39
N ALA A 306 -23.62 -46.52 8.21
CA ALA A 306 -24.73 -46.80 9.11
C ALA A 306 -26.00 -47.25 8.33
N VAL A 307 -26.29 -46.61 7.19
CA VAL A 307 -27.37 -47.03 6.29
C VAL A 307 -27.08 -48.44 5.72
N GLY A 308 -25.85 -48.71 5.26
CA GLY A 308 -25.45 -50.03 4.78
C GLY A 308 -25.67 -51.13 5.82
N LEU A 309 -25.20 -50.90 7.06
CA LEU A 309 -25.39 -51.84 8.17
C LEU A 309 -26.91 -52.02 8.52
N SER A 310 -27.70 -50.98 8.46
CA SER A 310 -29.15 -51.05 8.76
C SER A 310 -29.93 -51.90 7.73
N LEU A 311 -29.38 -52.08 6.53
CA LEU A 311 -29.98 -52.86 5.45
C LEU A 311 -29.47 -54.30 5.37
N GLU A 312 -28.42 -54.64 6.11
CA GLU A 312 -27.77 -55.95 6.02
C GLU A 312 -28.73 -57.13 6.34
N ASP A 313 -29.57 -56.96 7.37
CA ASP A 313 -30.53 -57.97 7.81
C ASP A 313 -31.88 -57.93 7.07
N VAL A 314 -32.10 -56.98 6.18
CA VAL A 314 -33.37 -56.79 5.48
C VAL A 314 -33.79 -58.02 4.67
N PRO A 315 -32.89 -58.75 3.97
CA PRO A 315 -33.27 -59.98 3.25
C PRO A 315 -33.88 -61.04 4.15
N ASP A 316 -33.34 -61.22 5.36
CA ASP A 316 -33.88 -62.20 6.33
C ASP A 316 -35.22 -61.75 6.91
N LEU A 317 -35.33 -60.45 7.24
CA LEU A 317 -36.60 -59.86 7.73
C LEU A 317 -37.71 -59.94 6.69
N MET A 318 -37.42 -59.91 5.40
CA MET A 318 -38.43 -60.00 4.34
C MET A 318 -39.24 -61.29 4.37
N ALA A 319 -38.63 -62.38 4.90
CA ALA A 319 -39.31 -63.69 5.01
C ALA A 319 -40.15 -63.81 6.27
N ASP A 320 -39.65 -63.27 7.40
CA ASP A 320 -40.24 -63.47 8.71
C ASP A 320 -41.08 -62.28 9.19
N GLU A 321 -40.66 -61.04 8.90
CA GLU A 321 -41.28 -59.78 9.36
C GLU A 321 -41.31 -58.73 8.22
N PRO A 322 -42.17 -58.89 7.18
CA PRO A 322 -42.15 -58.05 6.00
C PRO A 322 -42.46 -56.58 6.28
N ASP A 323 -43.26 -56.28 7.27
CA ASP A 323 -43.57 -54.88 7.66
C ASP A 323 -42.36 -54.18 8.30
N GLU A 324 -41.59 -54.89 9.14
CA GLU A 324 -40.34 -54.32 9.70
C GLU A 324 -39.25 -54.16 8.62
N ALA A 325 -39.15 -55.12 7.68
CA ALA A 325 -38.24 -54.99 6.53
C ALA A 325 -38.56 -53.70 5.74
N ARG A 326 -39.85 -53.43 5.48
CA ARG A 326 -40.27 -52.23 4.78
C ARG A 326 -39.97 -50.95 5.57
N ALA A 327 -40.25 -50.95 6.87
CA ALA A 327 -39.94 -49.80 7.72
C ALA A 327 -38.42 -49.49 7.79
N ARG A 328 -37.57 -50.53 7.75
CA ARG A 328 -36.09 -50.35 7.67
C ARG A 328 -35.65 -49.70 6.37
N VAL A 329 -36.19 -50.15 5.24
CA VAL A 329 -35.91 -49.55 3.93
C VAL A 329 -36.32 -48.10 3.88
N GLU A 330 -37.51 -47.76 4.38
CA GLU A 330 -38.01 -46.38 4.46
C GLU A 330 -37.09 -45.48 5.33
N ARG A 331 -36.64 -45.96 6.51
CA ARG A 331 -35.67 -45.25 7.36
C ARG A 331 -34.32 -45.08 6.68
N ALA A 332 -33.87 -46.04 5.92
CA ALA A 332 -32.63 -45.97 5.16
C ALA A 332 -32.69 -44.92 4.04
N ILE A 333 -33.81 -44.84 3.32
CA ILE A 333 -34.06 -43.83 2.32
C ILE A 333 -34.06 -42.44 2.95
N ASP A 334 -34.77 -42.22 4.08
CA ASP A 334 -34.78 -40.96 4.80
C ASP A 334 -33.39 -40.52 5.26
N SER A 335 -32.56 -41.47 5.71
CA SER A 335 -31.18 -41.19 6.14
C SER A 335 -30.28 -40.84 4.98
N LEU A 336 -30.44 -41.49 3.81
CA LEU A 336 -29.69 -41.10 2.58
C LEU A 336 -30.10 -39.73 2.07
N ASP A 337 -31.41 -39.44 2.08
CA ASP A 337 -31.91 -38.13 1.71
C ASP A 337 -31.37 -37.02 2.62
N GLN A 338 -31.26 -37.30 3.93
CA GLN A 338 -30.62 -36.37 4.86
C GLN A 338 -29.14 -36.15 4.53
N SER A 339 -28.41 -37.24 4.26
CA SER A 339 -26.98 -37.17 3.88
C SER A 339 -26.77 -36.37 2.58
N ILE A 340 -27.67 -36.53 1.61
CA ILE A 340 -27.63 -35.74 0.35
C ILE A 340 -27.89 -34.27 0.64
N ARG A 341 -28.85 -33.93 1.53
CA ARG A 341 -29.10 -32.56 1.95
C ARG A 341 -27.86 -31.96 2.65
N ASP A 342 -27.23 -32.73 3.52
CA ASP A 342 -26.04 -32.27 4.24
C ASP A 342 -24.86 -31.99 3.30
N ILE A 343 -24.62 -32.86 2.30
CA ILE A 343 -23.62 -32.67 1.24
C ILE A 343 -23.92 -31.40 0.44
N ARG A 344 -25.16 -31.21 0.00
CA ARG A 344 -25.55 -30.04 -0.80
C ARG A 344 -25.39 -28.74 -0.01
N ASN A 345 -25.86 -28.69 1.23
CA ASN A 345 -25.69 -27.55 2.13
C ASN A 345 -24.22 -27.23 2.39
N PHE A 346 -23.38 -28.25 2.37
CA PHE A 346 -21.96 -28.10 2.55
C PHE A 346 -21.27 -27.51 1.30
N ILE A 347 -21.61 -28.05 0.10
CA ILE A 347 -21.10 -27.53 -1.19
C ILE A 347 -21.55 -26.08 -1.43
N PHE A 348 -22.74 -25.72 -0.96
CA PHE A 348 -23.26 -24.36 -0.99
C PHE A 348 -22.30 -23.34 -0.32
N GLY A 349 -21.59 -23.74 0.74
CA GLY A 349 -20.60 -22.89 1.43
C GLY A 349 -19.29 -22.62 0.67
N LEU A 350 -18.99 -23.26 -0.47
CA LEU A 350 -17.65 -23.34 -1.04
C LEU A 350 -17.33 -22.46 -2.28
N ARG A 351 -18.28 -21.66 -2.83
CA ARG A 351 -18.07 -20.89 -4.07
C ARG A 351 -18.31 -19.38 -3.94
N PRO A 352 -17.37 -18.58 -3.41
CA PRO A 352 -17.51 -17.12 -3.28
C PRO A 352 -17.36 -16.32 -4.58
N GLU A 353 -16.40 -16.70 -5.44
CA GLU A 353 -15.80 -15.79 -6.44
C GLU A 353 -16.68 -15.48 -7.67
N LEU A 354 -17.63 -16.34 -8.02
CA LEU A 354 -18.50 -16.14 -9.18
C LEU A 354 -19.69 -15.19 -8.93
N LEU A 355 -20.02 -14.94 -7.66
CA LEU A 355 -21.17 -14.13 -7.28
C LEU A 355 -20.88 -12.63 -7.25
N GLU A 356 -19.64 -12.24 -6.98
CA GLU A 356 -19.24 -10.84 -6.88
C GLU A 356 -19.28 -10.12 -8.24
N GLN A 357 -19.00 -10.83 -9.34
CA GLN A 357 -19.03 -10.29 -10.70
C GLN A 357 -20.43 -9.92 -11.19
N ALA A 358 -21.48 -10.49 -10.61
CA ALA A 358 -22.87 -10.24 -10.99
C ALA A 358 -23.50 -9.03 -10.24
N GLY A 359 -22.74 -8.35 -9.38
CA GLY A 359 -23.25 -7.29 -8.50
C GLY A 359 -24.13 -7.83 -7.38
N LEU A 360 -24.63 -6.94 -6.50
CA LEU A 360 -25.40 -7.35 -5.32
C LEU A 360 -26.70 -8.10 -5.71
N VAL A 361 -27.48 -7.54 -6.62
CA VAL A 361 -28.78 -8.12 -7.01
C VAL A 361 -28.60 -9.46 -7.72
N GLY A 362 -27.68 -9.54 -8.67
CA GLY A 362 -27.37 -10.78 -9.39
C GLY A 362 -26.78 -11.86 -8.46
N GLY A 363 -25.90 -11.48 -7.55
CA GLY A 363 -25.33 -12.38 -6.57
C GLY A 363 -26.37 -12.93 -5.59
N LEU A 364 -27.30 -12.09 -5.08
CA LEU A 364 -28.39 -12.53 -4.20
C LEU A 364 -29.41 -13.42 -4.94
N ALA A 365 -29.70 -13.13 -6.20
CA ALA A 365 -30.56 -13.98 -7.02
C ALA A 365 -29.97 -15.39 -7.19
N ALA A 366 -28.68 -15.46 -7.55
CA ALA A 366 -27.98 -16.72 -7.67
C ALA A 366 -27.93 -17.51 -6.35
N LEU A 367 -27.67 -16.82 -5.22
CA LEU A 367 -27.72 -17.44 -3.89
C LEU A 367 -29.11 -17.97 -3.53
N ALA A 368 -30.18 -17.22 -3.83
CA ALA A 368 -31.56 -17.64 -3.55
C ALA A 368 -31.96 -18.85 -4.42
N ASP A 369 -31.60 -18.86 -5.70
CA ASP A 369 -31.88 -19.97 -6.60
C ASP A 369 -31.13 -21.25 -6.18
N GLU A 370 -29.85 -21.11 -5.88
CA GLU A 370 -29.02 -22.22 -5.37
C GLU A 370 -29.57 -22.75 -4.03
N PHE A 371 -30.01 -21.85 -3.14
CA PHE A 371 -30.63 -22.22 -1.87
C PHE A 371 -31.95 -22.99 -2.06
N ARG A 372 -32.86 -22.52 -2.93
CA ARG A 372 -34.11 -23.21 -3.23
C ARG A 372 -33.92 -24.64 -3.71
N VAL A 373 -32.92 -24.82 -4.63
CA VAL A 373 -32.58 -26.14 -5.18
C VAL A 373 -32.05 -27.08 -4.09
N ASN A 374 -31.26 -26.55 -3.15
CA ASN A 374 -30.50 -27.37 -2.20
C ASN A 374 -31.23 -27.61 -0.87
N SER A 375 -32.06 -26.69 -0.39
CA SER A 375 -32.66 -26.76 0.95
C SER A 375 -34.14 -27.20 0.96
N MET A 376 -34.82 -27.17 -0.17
CA MET A 376 -36.28 -27.34 -0.28
C MET A 376 -37.10 -26.29 0.56
N VAL A 377 -36.45 -25.21 0.97
CA VAL A 377 -37.06 -24.05 1.60
C VAL A 377 -37.40 -23.03 0.54
N ASP A 378 -38.62 -22.57 0.49
CA ASP A 378 -39.02 -21.50 -0.43
C ASP A 378 -38.46 -20.16 0.06
N VAL A 379 -37.75 -19.43 -0.81
CA VAL A 379 -37.14 -18.12 -0.48
C VAL A 379 -37.72 -17.04 -1.38
N ASP A 380 -38.36 -16.07 -0.76
CA ASP A 380 -38.80 -14.85 -1.42
C ASP A 380 -37.63 -13.84 -1.51
N LEU A 381 -37.36 -13.31 -2.71
CA LEU A 381 -36.30 -12.36 -2.97
C LEU A 381 -36.90 -11.02 -3.42
N ASP A 382 -36.68 -9.99 -2.62
CA ASP A 382 -37.10 -8.62 -2.89
C ASP A 382 -35.87 -7.70 -2.95
N THR A 383 -35.48 -7.32 -4.16
CA THR A 383 -34.32 -6.47 -4.45
C THR A 383 -34.67 -5.28 -5.33
N GLU A 384 -35.97 -4.88 -5.41
CA GLU A 384 -36.40 -3.84 -6.33
C GLU A 384 -35.73 -2.50 -6.06
N GLU A 385 -35.56 -2.13 -4.80
CA GLU A 385 -34.91 -0.88 -4.40
C GLU A 385 -33.39 -0.83 -4.66
N ALA A 386 -32.74 -1.98 -4.88
CA ALA A 386 -31.30 -2.08 -5.11
C ALA A 386 -30.91 -2.25 -6.58
N ARG A 387 -31.86 -2.30 -7.53
CA ARG A 387 -31.57 -2.62 -8.95
C ARG A 387 -30.62 -1.65 -9.63
N ASP A 388 -30.75 -0.35 -9.32
CA ASP A 388 -29.97 0.73 -9.95
C ASP A 388 -28.98 1.39 -8.99
N VAL A 389 -28.62 0.67 -7.91
CA VAL A 389 -27.76 1.19 -6.87
C VAL A 389 -26.32 0.76 -7.11
N ASP A 390 -25.44 1.74 -7.34
CA ASP A 390 -24.00 1.52 -7.41
C ASP A 390 -23.40 1.41 -5.99
N LEU A 391 -22.77 0.27 -5.70
CA LEU A 391 -22.15 -0.03 -4.41
C LEU A 391 -20.69 -0.41 -4.61
N PRO A 392 -19.80 -0.08 -3.65
CA PRO A 392 -18.41 -0.51 -3.70
C PRO A 392 -18.30 -2.06 -3.79
N PRO A 393 -17.38 -2.60 -4.60
CA PRO A 393 -17.20 -4.05 -4.74
C PRO A 393 -16.95 -4.77 -3.41
N GLU A 394 -16.21 -4.14 -2.49
CA GLU A 394 -15.94 -4.66 -1.16
C GLU A 394 -17.23 -4.81 -0.33
N LEU A 395 -18.10 -3.82 -0.37
CA LEU A 395 -19.40 -3.86 0.29
C LEU A 395 -20.28 -4.98 -0.28
N ILE A 396 -20.32 -5.11 -1.61
CA ILE A 396 -21.06 -6.19 -2.30
C ILE A 396 -20.55 -7.55 -1.82
N GLY A 397 -19.23 -7.78 -1.80
CA GLY A 397 -18.63 -9.02 -1.36
C GLY A 397 -18.98 -9.38 0.08
N GLN A 398 -18.96 -8.40 1.00
CA GLN A 398 -19.32 -8.64 2.40
C GLN A 398 -20.81 -8.92 2.57
N LEU A 399 -21.71 -8.20 1.90
CA LEU A 399 -23.16 -8.44 1.95
C LEU A 399 -23.52 -9.82 1.38
N LEU A 400 -22.94 -10.24 0.27
CA LEU A 400 -23.13 -11.57 -0.31
C LEU A 400 -22.62 -12.69 0.61
N SER A 401 -21.48 -12.47 1.26
CA SER A 401 -20.91 -13.41 2.23
C SER A 401 -21.80 -13.57 3.46
N ILE A 402 -22.37 -12.47 3.97
CA ILE A 402 -23.32 -12.49 5.08
C ILE A 402 -24.61 -13.18 4.66
N ALA A 403 -25.15 -12.89 3.46
CA ALA A 403 -26.35 -13.55 2.94
C ALA A 403 -26.19 -15.06 2.83
N ARG A 404 -25.04 -15.51 2.32
CA ARG A 404 -24.71 -16.93 2.23
C ARG A 404 -24.69 -17.61 3.59
N GLU A 405 -24.00 -17.03 4.58
CA GLU A 405 -23.91 -17.58 5.93
C GLU A 405 -25.28 -17.63 6.60
N ALA A 406 -26.11 -16.59 6.42
CA ALA A 406 -27.46 -16.55 6.94
C ALA A 406 -28.36 -17.64 6.30
N LEU A 407 -28.34 -17.78 4.98
CA LEU A 407 -29.07 -18.83 4.26
C LEU A 407 -28.58 -20.22 4.67
N SER A 408 -27.28 -20.42 4.82
CA SER A 408 -26.69 -21.67 5.34
C SER A 408 -27.21 -22.01 6.74
N ASN A 409 -27.32 -21.02 7.62
CA ASN A 409 -27.89 -21.21 8.97
C ASN A 409 -29.36 -21.57 8.91
N ILE A 410 -30.15 -20.98 8.00
CA ILE A 410 -31.55 -21.35 7.76
C ILE A 410 -31.60 -22.84 7.35
N ALA A 411 -30.82 -23.25 6.35
CA ALA A 411 -30.80 -24.64 5.88
C ALA A 411 -30.46 -25.67 6.96
N ARG A 412 -29.47 -25.36 7.78
CA ARG A 412 -28.91 -26.31 8.77
C ARG A 412 -29.64 -26.35 10.09
N HIS A 413 -30.22 -25.23 10.52
CA HIS A 413 -30.61 -25.07 11.91
C HIS A 413 -32.07 -24.67 12.11
N SER A 414 -32.71 -24.02 11.12
CA SER A 414 -34.01 -23.38 11.36
C SER A 414 -35.20 -24.31 11.30
N LYS A 415 -35.12 -25.41 10.53
CA LYS A 415 -36.31 -26.22 10.15
C LYS A 415 -37.43 -25.38 9.52
N ALA A 416 -37.06 -24.28 8.86
CA ALA A 416 -38.00 -23.38 8.22
C ALA A 416 -38.58 -24.01 6.95
N THR A 417 -39.79 -23.58 6.61
CA THR A 417 -40.48 -23.87 5.34
C THR A 417 -40.41 -22.70 4.37
N ARG A 418 -40.17 -21.47 4.90
CA ARG A 418 -40.03 -20.24 4.11
C ARG A 418 -38.94 -19.36 4.66
N GLY A 419 -38.23 -18.72 3.75
CA GLY A 419 -37.27 -17.66 4.00
C GLY A 419 -37.61 -16.43 3.16
N SER A 420 -36.99 -15.30 3.49
CA SER A 420 -37.01 -14.08 2.67
C SER A 420 -35.69 -13.36 2.72
N VAL A 421 -35.28 -12.81 1.59
CA VAL A 421 -34.11 -11.92 1.44
C VAL A 421 -34.61 -10.61 0.84
N ARG A 422 -34.44 -9.50 1.56
CA ARG A 422 -34.83 -8.17 1.10
C ARG A 422 -33.65 -7.22 1.16
N VAL A 423 -33.53 -6.36 0.16
CA VAL A 423 -32.58 -5.25 0.15
C VAL A 423 -33.34 -3.94 0.05
N GLU A 424 -33.12 -3.07 1.03
CA GLU A 424 -33.60 -1.70 1.06
C GLU A 424 -32.41 -0.77 0.82
N ALA A 425 -32.52 0.15 -0.13
CA ALA A 425 -31.44 1.04 -0.50
C ALA A 425 -31.89 2.50 -0.42
N GLY A 426 -31.46 3.19 0.63
CA GLY A 426 -31.62 4.64 0.79
C GLY A 426 -30.45 5.41 0.14
N ASP A 427 -30.44 6.74 0.29
CA ASP A 427 -29.41 7.61 -0.29
C ASP A 427 -28.03 7.39 0.34
N GLU A 428 -27.96 7.13 1.65
CA GLU A 428 -26.71 7.02 2.41
C GLU A 428 -26.40 5.61 2.89
N ILE A 429 -27.41 4.77 3.06
CA ILE A 429 -27.28 3.43 3.63
C ILE A 429 -27.94 2.37 2.74
N VAL A 430 -27.38 1.17 2.77
CA VAL A 430 -28.00 -0.05 2.26
C VAL A 430 -28.32 -0.97 3.43
N ARG A 431 -29.49 -1.61 3.40
CA ARG A 431 -29.93 -2.56 4.41
C ARG A 431 -30.27 -3.89 3.76
N LEU A 432 -29.64 -4.96 4.24
CA LEU A 432 -29.93 -6.34 3.86
C LEU A 432 -30.67 -7.02 5.01
N ILE A 433 -31.85 -7.57 4.72
CA ILE A 433 -32.72 -8.25 5.70
C ILE A 433 -32.92 -9.69 5.25
N ILE A 434 -32.56 -10.65 6.11
CA ILE A 434 -32.77 -12.08 5.86
C ILE A 434 -33.62 -12.65 7.00
N SER A 435 -34.73 -13.33 6.67
CA SER A 435 -35.66 -13.85 7.69
C SER A 435 -36.09 -15.27 7.36
N ASP A 436 -36.37 -16.06 8.39
CA ASP A 436 -36.98 -17.39 8.29
C ASP A 436 -38.14 -17.57 9.26
N ASN A 437 -39.03 -18.52 8.97
CA ASN A 437 -40.16 -18.91 9.82
C ASN A 437 -39.89 -20.16 10.66
N GLY A 438 -38.62 -20.46 10.95
CA GLY A 438 -38.21 -21.68 11.63
C GLY A 438 -38.34 -21.66 13.15
N VAL A 439 -37.62 -22.57 13.81
CA VAL A 439 -37.69 -22.75 15.28
C VAL A 439 -37.07 -21.62 16.08
N GLY A 440 -36.24 -20.78 15.46
CA GLY A 440 -35.51 -19.72 16.12
C GLY A 440 -34.61 -20.20 17.25
N PHE A 441 -33.99 -19.26 17.95
CA PHE A 441 -33.09 -19.54 19.08
C PHE A 441 -33.06 -18.34 20.05
N ASP A 442 -32.52 -18.55 21.25
CA ASP A 442 -32.26 -17.47 22.21
C ASP A 442 -30.88 -16.87 21.97
N PRO A 443 -30.75 -15.63 21.45
CA PRO A 443 -29.45 -15.01 21.16
C PRO A 443 -28.61 -14.73 22.40
N ALA A 444 -29.24 -14.69 23.60
CA ALA A 444 -28.57 -14.38 24.87
C ALA A 444 -27.95 -15.63 25.54
N ARG A 445 -28.28 -16.84 25.10
CA ARG A 445 -27.74 -18.08 25.66
C ARG A 445 -26.42 -18.44 25.00
N PRO A 446 -25.30 -18.50 25.74
CA PRO A 446 -24.04 -19.00 25.19
C PRO A 446 -24.18 -20.50 24.86
N ARG A 447 -24.23 -20.85 23.59
CA ARG A 447 -24.13 -22.23 23.09
C ARG A 447 -22.74 -22.47 22.55
N GLY A 448 -22.16 -23.68 22.80
CA GLY A 448 -20.85 -24.08 22.29
C GLY A 448 -20.74 -23.98 20.75
N VAL A 449 -19.71 -24.46 20.18
CA VAL A 449 -19.18 -24.48 18.78
C VAL A 449 -20.00 -23.88 17.61
N GLY A 450 -21.30 -23.59 17.75
CA GLY A 450 -22.20 -23.08 16.69
C GLY A 450 -22.27 -21.54 16.56
N HIS A 451 -21.58 -20.73 17.39
CA HIS A 451 -21.70 -19.26 17.38
C HIS A 451 -20.71 -18.53 16.46
N GLN A 452 -19.79 -19.28 15.84
CA GLN A 452 -18.74 -18.72 14.98
C GLN A 452 -19.33 -17.95 13.78
N GLY A 453 -20.40 -18.47 13.17
CA GLY A 453 -21.08 -17.84 12.03
C GLY A 453 -21.61 -16.44 12.34
N LEU A 454 -22.27 -16.24 13.49
CA LEU A 454 -22.77 -14.92 13.90
C LEU A 454 -21.66 -13.94 14.22
N VAL A 455 -20.59 -14.39 14.85
CA VAL A 455 -19.39 -13.58 15.12
C VAL A 455 -18.73 -13.14 13.80
N ASN A 456 -18.59 -14.04 12.86
CA ASN A 456 -18.02 -13.76 11.55
C ASN A 456 -18.88 -12.77 10.75
N MET A 457 -20.21 -12.95 10.75
CA MET A 457 -21.11 -12.01 10.08
C MET A 457 -21.04 -10.60 10.69
N ARG A 458 -20.94 -10.46 12.01
CA ARG A 458 -20.74 -9.15 12.68
C ARG A 458 -19.40 -8.52 12.29
N ALA A 459 -18.32 -9.30 12.30
CA ALA A 459 -17.00 -8.81 11.90
C ALA A 459 -17.01 -8.30 10.44
N ARG A 460 -17.67 -9.03 9.53
CA ARG A 460 -17.83 -8.63 8.12
C ARG A 460 -18.65 -7.35 7.95
N ALA A 461 -19.76 -7.19 8.69
CA ALA A 461 -20.52 -5.95 8.66
C ALA A 461 -19.68 -4.76 9.15
N SER A 462 -18.93 -4.95 10.24
CA SER A 462 -18.05 -3.93 10.81
C SER A 462 -16.88 -3.55 9.88
N SER A 463 -16.34 -4.47 9.07
CA SER A 463 -15.22 -4.18 8.14
C SER A 463 -15.59 -3.18 7.04
N VAL A 464 -16.88 -3.03 6.74
CA VAL A 464 -17.42 -2.07 5.77
C VAL A 464 -18.13 -0.88 6.44
N GLY A 465 -17.83 -0.61 7.71
CA GLY A 465 -18.42 0.50 8.47
C GLY A 465 -19.90 0.30 8.83
N GLY A 466 -20.41 -0.92 8.70
CA GLY A 466 -21.79 -1.28 9.01
C GLY A 466 -21.96 -1.97 10.37
N TRP A 467 -23.20 -2.36 10.66
CA TRP A 467 -23.57 -3.13 11.85
C TRP A 467 -24.53 -4.27 11.50
N LEU A 468 -24.62 -5.27 12.38
CA LEU A 468 -25.49 -6.42 12.22
C LEU A 468 -26.30 -6.67 13.50
N ASP A 469 -27.62 -6.75 13.35
CA ASP A 469 -28.58 -7.13 14.40
C ASP A 469 -29.20 -8.50 14.13
N VAL A 470 -29.47 -9.27 15.19
CA VAL A 470 -30.07 -10.59 15.12
C VAL A 470 -31.26 -10.63 16.05
N GLN A 471 -32.45 -10.76 15.47
CA GLN A 471 -33.70 -10.90 16.17
C GLN A 471 -34.16 -12.35 16.04
N SER A 472 -34.19 -13.09 17.14
CA SER A 472 -34.66 -14.49 17.17
C SER A 472 -35.31 -14.83 18.50
N GLY A 473 -36.23 -15.75 18.47
CA GLY A 473 -36.89 -16.28 19.66
C GLY A 473 -37.41 -17.71 19.39
N THR A 474 -37.48 -18.53 20.43
CA THR A 474 -37.92 -19.92 20.29
C THR A 474 -39.35 -19.99 19.72
N GLY A 475 -39.49 -20.58 18.54
CA GLY A 475 -40.76 -20.69 17.80
C GLY A 475 -41.15 -19.46 16.98
N ALA A 476 -40.30 -18.40 16.96
CA ALA A 476 -40.60 -17.14 16.27
C ALA A 476 -39.74 -16.93 14.97
N GLY A 477 -38.90 -17.91 14.60
CA GLY A 477 -37.97 -17.79 13.50
C GLY A 477 -36.75 -16.91 13.82
N THR A 478 -36.01 -16.54 12.78
CA THR A 478 -34.86 -15.66 12.91
C THR A 478 -34.90 -14.55 11.87
N ARG A 479 -34.49 -13.34 12.26
CA ARG A 479 -34.31 -12.19 11.39
C ARG A 479 -32.92 -11.59 11.59
N ILE A 480 -32.15 -11.50 10.52
CA ILE A 480 -30.83 -10.88 10.48
C ILE A 480 -30.96 -9.58 9.68
N ILE A 481 -30.50 -8.48 10.26
CA ILE A 481 -30.53 -7.15 9.65
C ILE A 481 -29.09 -6.66 9.59
N VAL A 482 -28.64 -6.28 8.40
CA VAL A 482 -27.34 -5.65 8.17
C VAL A 482 -27.56 -4.27 7.61
N GLU A 483 -26.95 -3.27 8.20
CA GLU A 483 -26.91 -1.91 7.65
C GLU A 483 -25.47 -1.49 7.40
N ALA A 484 -25.20 -0.89 6.24
CA ALA A 484 -23.88 -0.38 5.89
C ALA A 484 -23.99 0.91 5.06
N PRO A 485 -22.99 1.82 5.16
CA PRO A 485 -22.95 3.03 4.35
C PRO A 485 -22.71 2.68 2.88
N ARG A 486 -23.37 3.39 1.96
CA ARG A 486 -23.25 3.19 0.51
C ARG A 486 -21.95 3.72 -0.09
N ARG A 487 -21.27 4.64 0.59
CA ARG A 487 -20.00 5.24 0.15
C ARG A 487 -18.95 4.98 1.20
N ASP A 488 -17.70 4.80 0.76
CA ASP A 488 -16.57 4.75 1.66
C ASP A 488 -16.56 6.02 2.52
N ILE A 489 -16.56 5.86 3.84
CA ILE A 489 -16.27 6.95 4.77
C ILE A 489 -14.76 7.22 4.66
N VAL A 490 -14.34 7.89 3.59
CA VAL A 490 -13.01 8.49 3.52
C VAL A 490 -13.01 9.60 4.55
N GLY A 491 -12.28 9.36 5.66
CA GLY A 491 -11.96 10.20 6.78
C GLY A 491 -12.41 11.65 6.72
N GLY A 492 -13.64 11.95 7.09
CA GLY A 492 -14.08 13.28 7.43
C GLY A 492 -13.64 13.61 8.85
N VAL A 493 -12.46 14.20 9.00
CA VAL A 493 -12.15 15.03 10.16
C VAL A 493 -13.11 16.22 10.07
N THR A 494 -14.16 16.20 10.85
CA THR A 494 -15.00 17.37 11.10
C THR A 494 -14.14 18.41 11.80
N ASP A 495 -13.77 19.42 11.04
CA ASP A 495 -13.35 20.72 11.53
C ASP A 495 -14.55 21.34 12.27
N GLN A 496 -14.63 21.16 13.58
CA GLN A 496 -15.52 21.94 14.44
C GLN A 496 -14.80 23.26 14.74
N GLY A 497 -15.12 24.27 13.94
CA GLY A 497 -14.79 25.66 14.23
C GLY A 497 -15.36 26.07 15.59
N GLU A 498 -14.48 26.56 16.42
CA GLU A 498 -14.80 27.37 17.60
C GLU A 498 -15.39 28.74 17.14
N GLU A 499 -16.57 29.05 17.66
CA GLU A 499 -17.00 30.42 17.92
C GLU A 499 -16.53 30.87 19.32
#